data_a0f7ea91523caa1d573bcc231048b601
#
_entry.id   a0f7ea91523caa1d573bcc231048b601
#
_cell.length_a   1.000
_cell.length_b   1.000
_cell.length_c   1.000
_cell.angle_alpha   90.00
_cell.angle_beta   90.00
_cell.angle_gamma   90.00
#
_symmetry.space_group_name_H-M   'P 1'
#
loop_
_entity.id
_entity.type
_entity.pdbx_description
1 polymer ?
#
loop_
_entity_poly.entity_id
_entity_poly.type
_entity_poly.pdbx_seq_one_letter_code
_entity_poly.pdbx_strand_id
1 'polypeptide(L)'
;MHPHEGWTEDRRGELISRRGFLKQSAVAGLAVGGASSLLAACSSGGSAKAPTASSSSGGIPLPRPNSPVTWPLYADNAAIASNLTPETGATLKLFNWVAYINPQCLTDFGKKYKCKVEVTTFENMDDALAKLTSGQHLGFDVFFPTIDVMDQLVYGKIIQPLNHSYIPNISQAWTDFTNPFYDGKWQYTVPYTIYTTGIAWRKDHVNENPYAMANPWAMPWQAKYKDKVAILDDARESISLGLMKNGIFNLNTTDPAQITAAGQQLQDLARLTNVHIDNNDYTEIPSGQIWIHHAWSGDIATAASYMPKGVNVDVVGYWFPPDGRGPVGNDTMTVLRGSPNPVLAHLFLNYMMDVNNVLTNISFNGYMQPINGITQQRLVAEQLLPPSLTSTVVLPSYFRRGVLELQIPTATNALWEQAWLQAKSA
;
A
#
# COMPACT_ATOMS: atom_id res chain seq x y z
N MET A 1 25.55 -3.80 -30.88
CA MET A 1 24.67 -4.79 -30.20
C MET A 1 23.62 -4.01 -29.48
N HIS A 2 22.38 -4.01 -29.96
CA HIS A 2 21.26 -3.30 -29.33
C HIS A 2 20.64 -4.22 -28.26
N PRO A 3 20.57 -3.81 -26.99
CA PRO A 3 20.04 -4.63 -25.90
C PRO A 3 18.50 -4.61 -25.78
N HIS A 4 17.74 -4.16 -26.77
CA HIS A 4 16.31 -3.84 -26.61
C HIS A 4 15.31 -4.81 -27.27
N GLU A 5 15.77 -5.94 -27.81
CA GLU A 5 14.87 -6.88 -28.52
C GLU A 5 14.18 -7.94 -27.62
N GLY A 6 14.39 -7.93 -26.30
CA GLY A 6 13.92 -8.98 -25.41
C GLY A 6 12.56 -8.81 -24.74
N TRP A 7 11.93 -7.62 -24.89
CA TRP A 7 10.60 -7.34 -24.31
C TRP A 7 9.48 -7.58 -25.34
N THR A 8 9.50 -8.71 -26.02
CA THR A 8 8.54 -9.04 -27.06
C THR A 8 7.29 -9.72 -26.51
N GLU A 9 6.20 -9.63 -27.29
CA GLU A 9 4.83 -10.10 -27.02
C GLU A 9 4.71 -11.59 -26.59
N ASP A 10 5.75 -12.39 -26.73
CA ASP A 10 5.69 -13.86 -26.62
C ASP A 10 5.52 -14.40 -25.20
N ARG A 11 5.93 -13.65 -24.16
CA ARG A 11 5.68 -14.05 -22.75
C ARG A 11 4.39 -13.49 -22.16
N ARG A 12 3.67 -12.61 -22.85
CA ARG A 12 2.40 -12.05 -22.39
C ARG A 12 1.26 -13.07 -22.34
N GLY A 13 1.40 -14.20 -23.02
CA GLY A 13 0.39 -15.26 -23.07
C GLY A 13 0.36 -16.21 -21.86
N GLU A 14 1.45 -16.29 -21.10
CA GLU A 14 1.58 -17.26 -20.01
C GLU A 14 1.37 -16.68 -18.60
N LEU A 15 1.47 -15.35 -18.44
CA LEU A 15 1.28 -14.70 -17.14
C LEU A 15 -0.10 -14.05 -17.07
N ILE A 16 -0.86 -14.40 -16.03
CA ILE A 16 -2.11 -13.72 -15.71
C ILE A 16 -1.75 -12.28 -15.35
N SER A 17 -2.09 -11.31 -16.23
CA SER A 17 -1.86 -9.90 -15.96
C SER A 17 -3.01 -9.33 -15.12
N ARG A 18 -2.74 -8.28 -14.32
CA ARG A 18 -3.78 -7.50 -13.61
C ARG A 18 -4.93 -7.11 -14.56
N ARG A 19 -4.61 -6.70 -15.78
CA ARG A 19 -5.61 -6.33 -16.82
C ARG A 19 -6.52 -7.49 -17.20
N GLY A 20 -6.00 -8.72 -17.30
CA GLY A 20 -6.81 -9.92 -17.58
C GLY A 20 -7.71 -10.27 -16.41
N PHE A 21 -7.19 -10.16 -15.19
CA PHE A 21 -7.92 -10.42 -13.95
C PHE A 21 -9.06 -9.40 -13.74
N LEU A 22 -8.80 -8.11 -13.88
CA LEU A 22 -9.82 -7.06 -13.72
C LEU A 22 -10.93 -7.15 -14.77
N LYS A 23 -10.62 -7.55 -16.00
CA LYS A 23 -11.65 -7.80 -17.03
C LYS A 23 -12.56 -8.99 -16.69
N GLN A 24 -12.04 -10.03 -16.03
CA GLN A 24 -12.84 -11.18 -15.60
C GLN A 24 -13.68 -10.86 -14.35
N SER A 25 -13.17 -10.02 -13.45
CA SER A 25 -13.90 -9.60 -12.24
C SER A 25 -15.06 -8.64 -12.53
N ALA A 26 -14.93 -7.79 -13.54
CA ALA A 26 -16.00 -6.87 -13.97
C ALA A 26 -17.26 -7.59 -14.51
N VAL A 27 -17.13 -8.84 -14.94
CA VAL A 27 -18.27 -9.65 -15.40
C VAL A 27 -19.02 -10.32 -14.24
N ALA A 28 -18.40 -10.47 -13.07
CA ALA A 28 -19.00 -11.12 -11.90
C ALA A 28 -19.67 -10.14 -10.90
N GLY A 29 -19.50 -8.82 -11.08
CA GLY A 29 -19.89 -7.78 -10.12
C GLY A 29 -21.25 -7.10 -10.33
N LEU A 30 -22.11 -7.58 -11.26
CA LEU A 30 -23.41 -6.95 -11.56
C LEU A 30 -24.58 -7.69 -10.86
N ALA A 31 -24.56 -7.79 -9.55
CA ALA A 31 -25.76 -8.13 -8.77
C ALA A 31 -25.55 -7.81 -7.28
N VAL A 32 -25.74 -6.60 -6.86
CA VAL A 32 -26.45 -6.19 -5.63
C VAL A 32 -26.56 -4.66 -5.68
N GLY A 33 -27.70 -4.21 -6.11
CA GLY A 33 -28.13 -2.82 -6.00
C GLY A 33 -29.02 -2.64 -4.77
N GLY A 34 -28.88 -1.48 -4.13
CA GLY A 34 -29.97 -0.90 -3.37
C GLY A 34 -29.79 -0.84 -1.87
N ALA A 35 -29.50 0.34 -1.33
CA ALA A 35 -30.40 1.07 -0.45
C ALA A 35 -29.69 2.29 0.16
N SER A 36 -30.10 3.43 -0.36
CA SER A 36 -29.84 4.76 0.23
C SER A 36 -30.77 5.01 1.43
N SER A 37 -30.32 5.95 2.25
CA SER A 37 -31.03 6.74 3.24
C SER A 37 -30.88 6.33 4.70
N LEU A 38 -30.19 7.24 5.44
CA LEU A 38 -30.75 7.90 6.63
C LEU A 38 -29.78 8.99 7.14
N LEU A 39 -30.00 10.19 6.64
CA LEU A 39 -29.56 11.42 7.30
C LEU A 39 -30.75 11.91 8.14
N ALA A 40 -30.57 12.16 9.41
CA ALA A 40 -31.04 13.36 10.11
C ALA A 40 -30.95 13.27 11.64
N ALA A 41 -30.62 14.42 12.20
CA ALA A 41 -30.80 14.89 13.57
C ALA A 41 -29.64 14.60 14.54
N CYS A 42 -29.10 15.55 15.32
CA CYS A 42 -29.56 16.87 15.77
C CYS A 42 -28.40 17.72 16.20
N SER A 43 -28.53 19.02 15.95
CA SER A 43 -27.73 20.08 16.52
C SER A 43 -28.08 20.29 18.01
N SER A 44 -27.09 20.42 18.87
CA SER A 44 -27.18 21.26 20.06
C SER A 44 -25.79 21.76 20.43
N GLY A 45 -25.67 23.09 20.50
CA GLY A 45 -24.44 23.78 20.75
C GLY A 45 -23.96 23.65 22.19
N GLY A 46 -22.66 23.64 22.33
CA GLY A 46 -21.96 23.75 23.59
C GLY A 46 -20.51 24.13 23.31
N SER A 47 -20.16 25.40 23.51
CA SER A 47 -18.78 25.89 23.48
C SER A 47 -17.96 25.18 24.56
N ALA A 48 -17.10 24.27 24.18
CA ALA A 48 -16.08 23.70 25.05
C ALA A 48 -14.71 24.27 24.65
N LYS A 49 -14.07 24.93 25.63
CA LYS A 49 -12.68 25.40 25.58
C LYS A 49 -11.75 24.25 25.21
N ALA A 50 -10.82 24.54 24.29
CA ALA A 50 -9.71 23.66 23.96
C ALA A 50 -8.92 23.25 25.22
N PRO A 51 -8.67 21.96 25.45
CA PRO A 51 -7.76 21.54 26.50
C PRO A 51 -6.33 21.70 26.02
N THR A 52 -5.54 22.41 26.79
CA THR A 52 -4.08 22.43 26.75
C THR A 52 -3.54 21.01 26.85
N ALA A 53 -2.73 20.62 25.87
CA ALA A 53 -2.04 19.36 25.87
C ALA A 53 -1.08 19.24 27.06
N SER A 54 -1.44 18.50 28.07
CA SER A 54 -0.52 17.98 29.08
C SER A 54 -0.29 16.51 28.81
N SER A 55 0.94 16.19 28.48
CA SER A 55 1.48 14.84 28.41
C SER A 55 1.43 14.19 29.79
N SER A 56 0.50 13.30 30.02
CA SER A 56 0.67 12.16 30.96
C SER A 56 -0.62 11.33 31.03
N SER A 57 -0.44 10.08 30.89
CA SER A 57 -1.18 8.94 31.39
C SER A 57 -1.87 8.07 30.33
N GLY A 58 -1.30 6.89 30.13
CA GLY A 58 -2.04 5.75 29.59
C GLY A 58 -2.41 5.79 28.10
N GLY A 59 -1.74 6.63 27.32
CA GLY A 59 -1.95 6.67 25.88
C GLY A 59 -1.44 5.41 25.19
N ILE A 60 -2.17 4.96 24.16
CA ILE A 60 -1.72 3.91 23.24
C ILE A 60 -0.35 4.32 22.68
N PRO A 61 0.69 3.46 22.75
CA PRO A 61 2.01 3.81 22.24
C PRO A 61 1.95 3.95 20.72
N LEU A 62 2.52 5.03 20.20
CA LEU A 62 2.68 5.25 18.78
C LEU A 62 4.03 4.70 18.33
N PRO A 63 4.10 3.66 17.49
CA PRO A 63 5.35 3.11 17.01
C PRO A 63 6.18 4.14 16.23
N ARG A 64 7.47 4.20 16.54
CA ARG A 64 8.44 5.07 15.84
C ARG A 64 9.78 4.34 15.70
N PRO A 65 10.59 4.60 14.67
CA PRO A 65 11.91 4.00 14.53
C PRO A 65 12.81 4.19 15.74
N ASN A 66 12.69 5.34 16.42
CA ASN A 66 13.44 5.67 17.65
C ASN A 66 12.68 5.33 18.94
N SER A 67 11.46 4.82 18.85
CA SER A 67 10.61 4.38 19.95
C SER A 67 9.85 3.12 19.53
N PRO A 68 10.54 1.98 19.36
CA PRO A 68 9.91 0.75 18.92
C PRO A 68 8.93 0.21 19.96
N VAL A 69 7.88 -0.46 19.47
CA VAL A 69 6.82 -1.02 20.32
C VAL A 69 6.88 -2.54 20.31
N THR A 70 6.74 -3.12 21.50
CA THR A 70 6.38 -4.52 21.70
C THR A 70 4.95 -4.56 22.20
N TRP A 71 4.06 -5.17 21.43
CA TRP A 71 2.65 -5.17 21.71
C TRP A 71 2.27 -6.08 22.87
N PRO A 72 1.18 -5.80 23.62
CA PRO A 72 0.69 -6.68 24.65
C PRO A 72 0.17 -8.00 24.07
N LEU A 73 0.40 -9.09 24.80
CA LEU A 73 -0.22 -10.39 24.54
C LEU A 73 -1.39 -10.55 25.53
N TYR A 74 -2.53 -10.91 25.02
CA TYR A 74 -3.76 -11.05 25.82
C TYR A 74 -4.07 -12.54 26.05
N ALA A 75 -4.46 -12.91 27.29
CA ALA A 75 -4.81 -14.29 27.63
C ALA A 75 -6.02 -14.83 26.84
N ASP A 76 -6.93 -13.92 26.46
CA ASP A 76 -8.11 -14.23 25.64
C ASP A 76 -7.85 -14.09 24.12
N ASN A 77 -6.60 -13.84 23.72
CA ASN A 77 -6.16 -13.74 22.32
C ASN A 77 -4.75 -14.31 22.19
N ALA A 78 -4.57 -15.58 22.47
CA ALA A 78 -3.29 -16.27 22.42
C ALA A 78 -2.96 -16.72 20.99
N ALA A 79 -1.67 -16.87 20.69
CA ALA A 79 -1.22 -17.56 19.49
C ALA A 79 -1.70 -19.01 19.49
N ILE A 80 -1.89 -19.59 18.29
CA ILE A 80 -2.24 -21.00 18.14
C ILE A 80 -1.10 -21.89 18.66
N ALA A 81 -1.44 -23.12 19.07
CA ALA A 81 -0.45 -24.12 19.48
C ALA A 81 0.41 -24.56 18.26
N SER A 82 1.63 -25.02 18.53
CA SER A 82 2.48 -25.63 17.50
C SER A 82 2.01 -27.04 17.15
N ASN A 83 2.40 -27.53 15.97
CA ASN A 83 2.14 -28.89 15.48
C ASN A 83 0.66 -29.24 15.28
N LEU A 84 -0.20 -28.24 15.07
CA LEU A 84 -1.58 -28.48 14.64
C LEU A 84 -1.60 -28.87 13.16
N THR A 85 -2.59 -29.66 12.79
CA THR A 85 -2.82 -30.09 11.41
C THR A 85 -3.52 -28.97 10.63
N PRO A 86 -3.10 -28.66 9.38
CA PRO A 86 -3.80 -27.71 8.53
C PRO A 86 -5.25 -28.14 8.23
N GLU A 87 -6.13 -27.17 8.10
CA GLU A 87 -7.57 -27.33 7.84
C GLU A 87 -7.83 -27.76 6.38
N THR A 88 -7.54 -29.03 6.07
CA THR A 88 -7.68 -29.60 4.73
C THR A 88 -9.13 -29.57 4.24
N GLY A 89 -9.35 -29.15 3.00
CA GLY A 89 -10.68 -29.03 2.40
C GLY A 89 -11.40 -27.73 2.72
N ALA A 90 -10.82 -26.91 3.61
CA ALA A 90 -11.39 -25.61 3.99
C ALA A 90 -11.25 -24.55 2.89
N THR A 91 -11.89 -23.41 3.09
CA THR A 91 -11.72 -22.19 2.30
C THR A 91 -10.99 -21.15 3.12
N LEU A 92 -9.74 -20.86 2.78
CA LEU A 92 -8.97 -19.75 3.34
C LEU A 92 -9.48 -18.43 2.75
N LYS A 93 -9.89 -17.51 3.58
CA LYS A 93 -10.45 -16.21 3.15
C LYS A 93 -9.48 -15.08 3.46
N LEU A 94 -9.04 -14.41 2.41
CA LEU A 94 -8.15 -13.26 2.49
C LEU A 94 -8.97 -11.97 2.40
N PHE A 95 -8.61 -10.97 3.20
CA PHE A 95 -9.12 -9.61 3.09
C PHE A 95 -7.96 -8.71 2.70
N ASN A 96 -7.90 -8.29 1.43
CA ASN A 96 -6.72 -7.69 0.81
C ASN A 96 -7.10 -6.49 -0.07
N TRP A 97 -6.11 -5.70 -0.43
CA TRP A 97 -6.22 -4.64 -1.41
C TRP A 97 -6.62 -5.16 -2.79
N VAL A 98 -7.28 -4.29 -3.59
CA VAL A 98 -7.63 -4.62 -4.98
C VAL A 98 -6.37 -4.91 -5.80
N ALA A 99 -6.40 -6.00 -6.59
CA ALA A 99 -5.35 -6.38 -7.53
C ALA A 99 -3.93 -6.47 -6.92
N TYR A 100 -3.81 -6.90 -5.66
CA TYR A 100 -2.57 -6.85 -4.90
C TYR A 100 -1.89 -8.21 -4.72
N ILE A 101 -2.52 -9.29 -5.16
CA ILE A 101 -1.97 -10.64 -5.11
C ILE A 101 -2.18 -11.39 -6.42
N ASN A 102 -1.14 -12.08 -6.89
CA ASN A 102 -1.22 -12.87 -8.10
C ASN A 102 -2.15 -14.08 -7.91
N PRO A 103 -3.21 -14.24 -8.74
CA PRO A 103 -4.10 -15.40 -8.68
C PRO A 103 -3.39 -16.76 -8.79
N GLN A 104 -2.24 -16.81 -9.44
CA GLN A 104 -1.43 -18.03 -9.51
C GLN A 104 -0.93 -18.46 -8.12
N CYS A 105 -0.48 -17.49 -7.28
CA CYS A 105 -0.08 -17.77 -5.90
C CYS A 105 -1.23 -18.41 -5.10
N LEU A 106 -2.47 -17.93 -5.30
CA LEU A 106 -3.65 -18.47 -4.62
C LEU A 106 -3.96 -19.90 -5.08
N THR A 107 -3.90 -20.12 -6.39
CA THR A 107 -4.15 -21.43 -7.00
C THR A 107 -3.14 -22.47 -6.53
N ASP A 108 -1.85 -22.12 -6.52
CA ASP A 108 -0.78 -23.04 -6.16
C ASP A 108 -0.73 -23.31 -4.65
N PHE A 109 -1.04 -22.29 -3.81
CA PHE A 109 -1.27 -22.51 -2.40
C PHE A 109 -2.42 -23.50 -2.15
N GLY A 110 -3.54 -23.28 -2.82
CA GLY A 110 -4.71 -24.15 -2.71
C GLY A 110 -4.41 -25.61 -3.09
N LYS A 111 -3.66 -25.83 -4.18
CA LYS A 111 -3.20 -27.18 -4.58
C LYS A 111 -2.27 -27.79 -3.53
N LYS A 112 -1.28 -27.00 -3.05
CA LYS A 112 -0.27 -27.46 -2.09
C LYS A 112 -0.89 -27.92 -0.77
N TYR A 113 -1.83 -27.15 -0.24
CA TYR A 113 -2.45 -27.40 1.06
C TYR A 113 -3.85 -28.02 0.99
N LYS A 114 -4.32 -28.37 -0.21
CA LYS A 114 -5.63 -29.01 -0.46
C LYS A 114 -6.78 -28.19 0.13
N CYS A 115 -6.79 -26.90 -0.13
CA CYS A 115 -7.82 -25.95 0.30
C CYS A 115 -8.26 -25.05 -0.87
N LYS A 116 -9.35 -24.30 -0.69
CA LYS A 116 -9.71 -23.18 -1.56
C LYS A 116 -9.12 -21.89 -0.99
N VAL A 117 -8.88 -20.91 -1.84
CA VAL A 117 -8.51 -19.55 -1.40
C VAL A 117 -9.44 -18.56 -2.06
N GLU A 118 -10.07 -17.73 -1.26
CA GLU A 118 -10.98 -16.66 -1.70
C GLU A 118 -10.44 -15.32 -1.24
N VAL A 119 -10.58 -14.27 -2.07
CA VAL A 119 -10.16 -12.91 -1.75
C VAL A 119 -11.38 -12.00 -1.76
N THR A 120 -11.57 -11.27 -0.67
CA THR A 120 -12.43 -10.09 -0.61
C THR A 120 -11.53 -8.87 -0.60
N THR A 121 -11.88 -7.85 -1.40
CA THR A 121 -11.02 -6.68 -1.58
C THR A 121 -11.56 -5.44 -0.89
N PHE A 122 -10.66 -4.50 -0.63
CA PHE A 122 -10.92 -3.12 -0.21
C PHE A 122 -10.01 -2.17 -0.99
N GLU A 123 -10.36 -0.88 -1.02
CA GLU A 123 -9.64 0.15 -1.78
C GLU A 123 -8.91 1.16 -0.88
N ASN A 124 -9.33 1.28 0.39
CA ASN A 124 -8.68 2.12 1.39
C ASN A 124 -8.70 1.44 2.77
N MET A 125 -7.81 1.87 3.67
CA MET A 125 -7.64 1.26 4.98
C MET A 125 -8.81 1.58 5.93
N ASP A 126 -9.42 2.75 5.82
CA ASP A 126 -10.53 3.15 6.69
C ASP A 126 -11.77 2.27 6.47
N ASP A 127 -12.11 1.99 5.21
CA ASP A 127 -13.20 1.06 4.86
C ASP A 127 -12.91 -0.35 5.37
N ALA A 128 -11.65 -0.79 5.26
CA ALA A 128 -11.24 -2.09 5.76
C ALA A 128 -11.42 -2.19 7.28
N LEU A 129 -10.95 -1.18 8.02
CA LEU A 129 -11.10 -1.11 9.49
C LEU A 129 -12.57 -1.00 9.91
N ALA A 130 -13.35 -0.15 9.26
CA ALA A 130 -14.79 -0.03 9.51
C ALA A 130 -15.50 -1.37 9.36
N LYS A 131 -15.16 -2.12 8.31
CA LYS A 131 -15.72 -3.46 8.08
C LYS A 131 -15.31 -4.45 9.17
N LEU A 132 -14.02 -4.51 9.54
CA LEU A 132 -13.52 -5.43 10.58
C LEU A 132 -14.05 -5.09 11.98
N THR A 133 -14.32 -3.81 12.27
CA THR A 133 -14.82 -3.34 13.56
C THR A 133 -16.34 -3.31 13.66
N SER A 134 -17.07 -3.58 12.58
CA SER A 134 -18.55 -3.56 12.55
C SER A 134 -19.25 -4.56 13.47
N GLY A 135 -18.50 -5.43 14.16
CA GLY A 135 -19.03 -6.50 15.01
C GLY A 135 -19.57 -7.70 14.25
N GLN A 136 -19.50 -7.71 12.93
CA GLN A 136 -19.84 -8.86 12.10
C GLN A 136 -18.68 -9.85 12.07
N HIS A 137 -18.96 -11.13 12.37
CA HIS A 137 -18.00 -12.21 12.16
C HIS A 137 -17.91 -12.53 10.66
N LEU A 138 -16.99 -11.86 9.96
CA LEU A 138 -16.86 -11.98 8.52
C LEU A 138 -16.16 -13.27 8.09
N GLY A 139 -15.59 -14.01 9.05
CA GLY A 139 -14.91 -15.29 8.79
C GLY A 139 -13.68 -15.18 7.90
N PHE A 140 -13.04 -14.02 7.86
CA PHE A 140 -11.75 -13.84 7.20
C PHE A 140 -10.62 -14.46 8.03
N ASP A 141 -9.59 -14.94 7.35
CA ASP A 141 -8.42 -15.58 7.96
C ASP A 141 -7.20 -14.66 7.98
N VAL A 142 -6.89 -14.03 6.85
CA VAL A 142 -5.72 -13.17 6.67
C VAL A 142 -6.13 -11.78 6.26
N PHE A 143 -5.49 -10.76 6.85
CA PHE A 143 -5.66 -9.35 6.53
C PHE A 143 -4.33 -8.70 6.17
N PHE A 144 -4.37 -7.69 5.30
CA PHE A 144 -3.18 -7.02 4.75
C PHE A 144 -3.19 -5.53 5.12
N PRO A 145 -2.86 -5.19 6.38
CA PRO A 145 -2.84 -3.80 6.83
C PRO A 145 -1.54 -3.08 6.53
N THR A 146 -1.63 -1.77 6.45
CA THR A 146 -0.50 -0.85 6.58
C THR A 146 0.00 -0.77 8.03
N ILE A 147 1.22 -0.30 8.25
CA ILE A 147 1.84 -0.30 9.58
C ILE A 147 1.30 0.78 10.53
N ASP A 148 0.65 1.79 10.02
CA ASP A 148 0.13 2.94 10.78
C ASP A 148 -1.16 2.63 11.56
N VAL A 149 -1.81 1.49 11.29
CA VAL A 149 -3.03 1.07 11.99
C VAL A 149 -2.82 -0.04 13.03
N MET A 150 -1.58 -0.40 13.30
CA MET A 150 -1.24 -1.56 14.15
C MET A 150 -1.79 -1.47 15.56
N ASP A 151 -1.83 -0.28 16.16
CA ASP A 151 -2.40 -0.09 17.50
C ASP A 151 -3.90 -0.43 17.53
N GLN A 152 -4.66 0.05 16.55
CA GLN A 152 -6.08 -0.22 16.43
C GLN A 152 -6.34 -1.73 16.30
N LEU A 153 -5.53 -2.42 15.51
CA LEU A 153 -5.65 -3.86 15.30
C LEU A 153 -5.32 -4.67 16.57
N VAL A 154 -4.26 -4.29 17.29
CA VAL A 154 -3.82 -5.02 18.50
C VAL A 154 -4.69 -4.70 19.70
N TYR A 155 -4.91 -3.42 20.02
CA TYR A 155 -5.76 -3.04 21.17
C TYR A 155 -7.23 -3.36 20.94
N GLY A 156 -7.71 -3.29 19.70
CA GLY A 156 -9.03 -3.77 19.31
C GLY A 156 -9.15 -5.30 19.30
N LYS A 157 -8.04 -6.02 19.52
CA LYS A 157 -7.97 -7.49 19.43
C LYS A 157 -8.55 -8.01 18.12
N ILE A 158 -8.30 -7.31 17.02
CA ILE A 158 -8.78 -7.67 15.69
C ILE A 158 -7.89 -8.76 15.09
N ILE A 159 -6.59 -8.70 15.38
CA ILE A 159 -5.59 -9.68 14.93
C ILE A 159 -5.10 -10.54 16.10
N GLN A 160 -4.65 -11.75 15.79
CA GLN A 160 -4.08 -12.65 16.79
C GLN A 160 -2.56 -12.71 16.69
N PRO A 161 -1.85 -13.00 17.81
CA PRO A 161 -0.41 -13.22 17.79
C PRO A 161 -0.04 -14.40 16.91
N LEU A 162 1.11 -14.30 16.22
CA LEU A 162 1.61 -15.32 15.32
C LEU A 162 2.37 -16.43 16.07
N ASN A 163 2.21 -17.66 15.63
CA ASN A 163 3.09 -18.75 15.99
C ASN A 163 4.14 -18.97 14.90
N HIS A 164 5.36 -18.51 15.14
CA HIS A 164 6.46 -18.53 14.18
C HIS A 164 6.92 -19.94 13.77
N SER A 165 6.54 -20.98 14.51
CA SER A 165 6.86 -22.38 14.11
C SER A 165 6.25 -22.75 12.74
N TYR A 166 5.19 -22.05 12.30
CA TYR A 166 4.57 -22.22 10.99
C TYR A 166 5.15 -21.25 9.93
N ILE A 167 6.00 -20.29 10.31
CA ILE A 167 6.46 -19.21 9.45
C ILE A 167 8.01 -19.15 9.39
N PRO A 168 8.72 -20.27 9.07
CA PRO A 168 10.17 -20.29 9.04
C PRO A 168 10.79 -19.33 8.01
N ASN A 169 10.07 -19.01 6.92
CA ASN A 169 10.56 -18.10 5.87
C ASN A 169 10.69 -16.65 6.33
N ILE A 170 10.17 -16.28 7.51
CA ILE A 170 10.36 -14.96 8.09
C ILE A 170 11.86 -14.61 8.28
N SER A 171 12.72 -15.64 8.44
CA SER A 171 14.16 -15.48 8.51
C SER A 171 14.81 -14.94 7.22
N GLN A 172 14.07 -14.94 6.11
CA GLN A 172 14.53 -14.40 4.82
C GLN A 172 14.30 -12.88 4.69
N ALA A 173 13.57 -12.25 5.62
CA ALA A 173 13.35 -10.81 5.60
C ALA A 173 14.66 -10.03 5.70
N TRP A 174 14.69 -8.83 5.13
CA TRP A 174 15.82 -7.92 5.28
C TRP A 174 16.11 -7.63 6.74
N THR A 175 17.37 -7.34 7.08
CA THR A 175 17.80 -7.07 8.46
C THR A 175 16.97 -5.98 9.15
N ASP A 176 16.56 -4.94 8.40
CA ASP A 176 15.71 -3.87 8.92
C ASP A 176 14.31 -4.36 9.35
N PHE A 177 13.91 -5.53 8.88
CA PHE A 177 12.62 -6.18 9.20
C PHE A 177 12.79 -7.37 10.16
N THR A 178 13.98 -7.63 10.70
CA THR A 178 14.18 -8.73 11.66
C THR A 178 13.61 -8.43 13.05
N ASN A 179 13.42 -7.17 13.39
CA ASN A 179 12.75 -6.71 14.60
C ASN A 179 12.13 -5.33 14.34
N PRO A 180 11.04 -5.27 13.55
CA PRO A 180 10.51 -4.00 13.10
C PRO A 180 9.99 -3.16 14.27
N PHE A 181 10.22 -1.85 14.22
CA PHE A 181 9.86 -0.94 15.30
C PHE A 181 8.35 -0.91 15.58
N TYR A 182 7.54 -1.22 14.56
CA TYR A 182 6.07 -1.24 14.64
C TYR A 182 5.51 -2.54 15.20
N ASP A 183 6.30 -3.60 15.29
CA ASP A 183 5.88 -4.89 15.85
C ASP A 183 7.10 -5.69 16.33
N GLY A 184 7.60 -5.34 17.51
CA GLY A 184 8.76 -5.99 18.10
C GLY A 184 8.62 -7.51 18.16
N LYS A 185 9.64 -8.24 17.68
CA LYS A 185 9.68 -9.71 17.59
C LYS A 185 8.63 -10.32 16.65
N TRP A 186 8.07 -9.55 15.71
CA TRP A 186 7.03 -10.05 14.79
C TRP A 186 5.89 -10.76 15.50
N GLN A 187 5.38 -10.14 16.55
CA GLN A 187 4.33 -10.77 17.35
C GLN A 187 3.02 -10.96 16.60
N TYR A 188 2.68 -10.05 15.70
CA TYR A 188 1.39 -9.99 15.01
C TYR A 188 1.49 -9.93 13.50
N THR A 189 2.66 -9.56 12.94
CA THR A 189 2.80 -9.28 11.51
C THR A 189 3.97 -10.05 10.88
N VAL A 190 3.89 -10.23 9.56
CA VAL A 190 5.05 -10.47 8.70
C VAL A 190 5.04 -9.43 7.57
N PRO A 191 6.20 -9.00 7.04
CA PRO A 191 6.24 -8.03 5.96
C PRO A 191 5.65 -8.62 4.67
N TYR A 192 4.84 -7.83 3.95
CA TYR A 192 4.27 -8.23 2.67
C TYR A 192 4.89 -7.44 1.52
N THR A 193 4.74 -6.13 1.50
CA THR A 193 5.32 -5.29 0.46
C THR A 193 6.11 -4.14 1.05
N ILE A 194 6.98 -3.58 0.22
CA ILE A 194 7.65 -2.31 0.47
C ILE A 194 7.61 -1.50 -0.82
N TYR A 195 7.29 -0.22 -0.72
CA TYR A 195 7.16 0.67 -1.87
C TYR A 195 7.64 2.09 -1.55
N THR A 196 7.84 2.85 -2.58
CA THR A 196 8.05 4.30 -2.48
C THR A 196 6.88 5.00 -3.16
N THR A 197 6.54 6.20 -2.70
CA THR A 197 5.61 7.08 -3.40
C THR A 197 6.38 8.23 -4.01
N GLY A 198 6.21 8.42 -5.31
CA GLY A 198 6.99 9.35 -6.10
C GLY A 198 6.18 10.02 -7.19
N ILE A 199 6.87 10.51 -8.22
CA ILE A 199 6.24 11.12 -9.38
C ILE A 199 6.47 10.24 -10.61
N ALA A 200 5.37 9.72 -11.17
CA ALA A 200 5.37 9.07 -12.47
C ALA A 200 5.05 10.07 -13.57
N TRP A 201 5.66 9.94 -14.74
CA TRP A 201 5.37 10.82 -15.87
C TRP A 201 5.59 10.16 -17.23
N ARG A 202 4.95 10.73 -18.26
CA ARG A 202 5.12 10.38 -19.66
C ARG A 202 6.20 11.27 -20.28
N LYS A 203 7.39 10.72 -20.54
CA LYS A 203 8.55 11.43 -21.13
C LYS A 203 8.30 11.93 -22.55
N ASP A 204 7.35 11.35 -23.27
CA ASP A 204 6.95 11.74 -24.60
C ASP A 204 5.92 12.90 -24.63
N HIS A 205 5.36 13.26 -23.47
CA HIS A 205 4.40 14.37 -23.31
C HIS A 205 4.90 15.47 -22.38
N VAL A 206 5.78 15.14 -21.45
CA VAL A 206 6.27 16.03 -20.41
C VAL A 206 7.75 16.27 -20.59
N ASN A 207 8.13 17.53 -20.84
CA ASN A 207 9.51 17.91 -21.12
C ASN A 207 10.34 18.12 -19.85
N GLU A 208 9.72 18.28 -18.69
CA GLU A 208 10.42 18.44 -17.42
C GLU A 208 11.10 17.14 -17.01
N ASN A 209 12.35 17.31 -16.57
CA ASN A 209 13.10 16.23 -15.94
C ASN A 209 13.11 16.48 -14.42
N PRO A 210 12.42 15.67 -13.61
CA PRO A 210 12.37 15.85 -12.16
C PRO A 210 13.76 15.79 -11.52
N TYR A 211 14.71 15.08 -12.12
CA TYR A 211 16.10 15.03 -11.63
C TYR A 211 16.85 16.38 -11.77
N ALA A 212 16.35 17.31 -12.57
CA ALA A 212 16.90 18.64 -12.75
C ALA A 212 16.10 19.77 -12.06
N MET A 213 14.95 19.42 -11.45
CA MET A 213 14.11 20.40 -10.74
C MET A 213 14.65 20.67 -9.33
N ALA A 214 14.55 21.93 -8.89
CA ALA A 214 14.88 22.29 -7.50
C ALA A 214 13.90 21.66 -6.48
N ASN A 215 12.64 21.54 -6.84
CA ASN A 215 11.63 20.80 -6.07
C ASN A 215 10.80 19.93 -7.02
N PRO A 216 11.16 18.66 -7.22
CA PRO A 216 10.42 17.76 -8.08
C PRO A 216 8.99 17.47 -7.62
N TRP A 217 8.71 17.57 -6.32
CA TRP A 217 7.36 17.43 -5.78
C TRP A 217 6.38 18.49 -6.29
N ALA A 218 6.90 19.61 -6.81
CA ALA A 218 6.08 20.66 -7.44
C ALA A 218 5.73 20.36 -8.91
N MET A 219 6.20 19.27 -9.48
CA MET A 219 5.99 18.91 -10.90
C MET A 219 4.50 18.86 -11.30
N PRO A 220 3.56 18.36 -10.47
CA PRO A 220 2.13 18.39 -10.79
C PRO A 220 1.53 19.80 -10.94
N TRP A 221 2.11 20.84 -10.32
CA TRP A 221 1.56 22.22 -10.30
C TRP A 221 1.95 23.01 -11.56
N GLN A 222 1.56 22.54 -12.73
CA GLN A 222 1.84 23.25 -14.00
C GLN A 222 0.57 23.34 -14.85
N ALA A 223 0.04 24.56 -15.04
CA ALA A 223 -1.21 24.84 -15.75
C ALA A 223 -1.25 24.28 -17.19
N LYS A 224 -0.09 24.14 -17.83
CA LYS A 224 0.01 23.57 -19.19
C LYS A 224 -0.37 22.09 -19.28
N TYR A 225 -0.43 21.37 -18.15
CA TYR A 225 -0.84 19.99 -18.07
C TYR A 225 -2.27 19.82 -17.54
N LYS A 226 -3.11 20.84 -17.74
CA LYS A 226 -4.53 20.77 -17.39
C LYS A 226 -5.18 19.50 -17.96
N ASP A 227 -6.00 18.84 -17.16
CA ASP A 227 -6.68 17.56 -17.45
C ASP A 227 -5.70 16.36 -17.70
N LYS A 228 -4.41 16.51 -17.32
CA LYS A 228 -3.36 15.49 -17.54
C LYS A 228 -2.54 15.19 -16.28
N VAL A 229 -3.02 15.65 -15.12
CA VAL A 229 -2.40 15.45 -13.82
C VAL A 229 -3.34 14.62 -12.94
N ALA A 230 -2.78 13.65 -12.21
CA ALA A 230 -3.51 12.90 -11.20
C ALA A 230 -2.71 12.78 -9.89
N ILE A 231 -3.44 12.59 -8.80
CA ILE A 231 -2.91 12.28 -7.47
C ILE A 231 -3.69 11.10 -6.87
N LEU A 232 -3.09 10.42 -5.90
CA LEU A 232 -3.70 9.27 -5.25
C LEU A 232 -4.94 9.66 -4.45
N ASP A 233 -6.00 8.85 -4.52
CA ASP A 233 -7.17 8.96 -3.64
C ASP A 233 -6.88 8.33 -2.28
N ASP A 234 -5.93 8.96 -1.59
CA ASP A 234 -5.52 8.64 -0.24
C ASP A 234 -5.18 9.93 0.51
N ALA A 235 -5.77 10.11 1.68
CA ALA A 235 -5.62 11.34 2.47
C ALA A 235 -4.16 11.57 2.91
N ARG A 236 -3.49 10.51 3.40
CA ARG A 236 -2.13 10.61 3.92
C ARG A 236 -1.12 10.84 2.81
N GLU A 237 -1.22 10.10 1.72
CA GLU A 237 -0.37 10.23 0.55
C GLU A 237 -0.52 11.61 -0.11
N SER A 238 -1.74 12.06 -0.36
CA SER A 238 -1.97 13.31 -1.09
C SER A 238 -1.71 14.56 -0.25
N ILE A 239 -2.07 14.60 1.04
CA ILE A 239 -1.67 15.69 1.93
C ILE A 239 -0.14 15.71 2.10
N SER A 240 0.52 14.53 2.16
CA SER A 240 1.98 14.44 2.18
C SER A 240 2.62 15.05 0.94
N LEU A 241 2.03 14.87 -0.24
CA LEU A 241 2.47 15.57 -1.46
C LEU A 241 2.40 17.10 -1.30
N GLY A 242 1.31 17.61 -0.73
CA GLY A 242 1.15 19.05 -0.41
C GLY A 242 2.20 19.56 0.59
N LEU A 243 2.53 18.76 1.60
CA LEU A 243 3.62 19.07 2.55
C LEU A 243 4.97 19.15 1.83
N MET A 244 5.32 18.15 1.04
CA MET A 244 6.59 18.08 0.30
C MET A 244 6.70 19.19 -0.76
N LYS A 245 5.61 19.57 -1.38
CA LYS A 245 5.52 20.77 -2.24
C LYS A 245 5.95 22.02 -1.49
N ASN A 246 5.61 22.14 -0.20
CA ASN A 246 6.00 23.24 0.69
C ASN A 246 7.38 23.05 1.33
N GLY A 247 8.13 21.99 0.98
CA GLY A 247 9.44 21.68 1.55
C GLY A 247 9.38 21.06 2.95
N ILE A 248 8.22 20.55 3.37
CA ILE A 248 8.01 19.91 4.67
C ILE A 248 8.08 18.39 4.49
N PHE A 249 9.07 17.74 5.11
CA PHE A 249 9.29 16.29 5.02
C PHE A 249 8.91 15.54 6.29
N ASN A 250 8.30 16.20 7.28
CA ASN A 250 7.65 15.51 8.39
C ASN A 250 6.22 15.09 7.96
N LEU A 251 6.08 13.92 7.35
CA LEU A 251 4.79 13.39 6.88
C LEU A 251 3.90 12.86 8.01
N ASN A 252 4.30 13.08 9.27
CA ASN A 252 3.53 12.76 10.48
C ASN A 252 3.32 14.01 11.33
N THR A 253 3.32 15.18 10.69
CA THR A 253 3.15 16.47 11.40
C THR A 253 1.83 16.53 12.15
N THR A 254 1.89 17.07 13.37
CA THR A 254 0.70 17.37 14.19
C THR A 254 0.40 18.87 14.21
N ASP A 255 1.14 19.67 13.43
CA ASP A 255 0.96 21.11 13.32
C ASP A 255 -0.23 21.43 12.40
N PRO A 256 -1.34 21.99 12.93
CA PRO A 256 -2.52 22.29 12.15
C PRO A 256 -2.24 23.29 11.01
N ALA A 257 -1.28 24.21 11.19
CA ALA A 257 -0.95 25.20 10.17
C ALA A 257 -0.28 24.53 8.96
N GLN A 258 0.61 23.55 9.18
CA GLN A 258 1.25 22.80 8.11
C GLN A 258 0.23 21.93 7.35
N ILE A 259 -0.67 21.26 8.08
CA ILE A 259 -1.73 20.42 7.50
C ILE A 259 -2.67 21.28 6.64
N THR A 260 -3.14 22.40 7.17
CA THR A 260 -4.00 23.33 6.45
C THR A 260 -3.32 23.88 5.19
N ALA A 261 -2.05 24.29 5.29
CA ALA A 261 -1.29 24.79 4.14
C ALA A 261 -1.09 23.72 3.06
N ALA A 262 -0.88 22.44 3.46
CA ALA A 262 -0.78 21.33 2.52
C ALA A 262 -2.12 21.10 1.79
N GLY A 263 -3.25 21.08 2.50
CA GLY A 263 -4.57 20.99 1.90
C GLY A 263 -4.86 22.14 0.93
N GLN A 264 -4.42 23.36 1.27
CA GLN A 264 -4.55 24.51 0.36
C GLN A 264 -3.74 24.31 -0.93
N GLN A 265 -2.54 23.73 -0.87
CA GLN A 265 -1.78 23.38 -2.08
C GLN A 265 -2.56 22.43 -2.99
N LEU A 266 -3.23 21.43 -2.44
CA LEU A 266 -4.05 20.51 -3.25
C LEU A 266 -5.26 21.19 -3.87
N GLN A 267 -5.93 22.10 -3.15
CA GLN A 267 -7.00 22.92 -3.73
C GLN A 267 -6.48 23.80 -4.87
N ASP A 268 -5.28 24.39 -4.72
CA ASP A 268 -4.63 25.16 -5.77
C ASP A 268 -4.28 24.28 -6.98
N LEU A 269 -3.83 23.04 -6.74
CA LEU A 269 -3.59 22.05 -7.79
C LEU A 269 -4.88 21.74 -8.55
N ALA A 270 -5.97 21.47 -7.84
CA ALA A 270 -7.27 21.17 -8.44
C ALA A 270 -7.74 22.30 -9.37
N ARG A 271 -7.70 23.55 -8.89
CA ARG A 271 -8.06 24.72 -9.69
C ARG A 271 -7.12 24.96 -10.89
N LEU A 272 -5.82 24.68 -10.70
CA LEU A 272 -4.81 24.94 -11.71
C LEU A 272 -4.84 23.93 -12.86
N THR A 273 -5.03 22.65 -12.53
CA THR A 273 -4.83 21.55 -13.47
C THR A 273 -6.08 20.71 -13.72
N ASN A 274 -7.19 20.95 -13.02
CA ASN A 274 -8.34 20.05 -13.02
C ASN A 274 -7.88 18.61 -12.72
N VAL A 275 -7.19 18.45 -11.58
CA VAL A 275 -6.50 17.22 -11.19
C VAL A 275 -7.48 16.06 -11.05
N HIS A 276 -7.11 14.91 -11.57
CA HIS A 276 -7.81 13.65 -11.31
C HIS A 276 -7.38 13.11 -9.94
N ILE A 277 -8.30 12.50 -9.22
CA ILE A 277 -8.05 11.90 -7.91
C ILE A 277 -8.52 10.44 -7.98
N ASP A 278 -7.57 9.52 -8.03
CA ASP A 278 -7.84 8.09 -8.13
C ASP A 278 -6.58 7.25 -7.86
N ASN A 279 -6.71 5.92 -7.88
CA ASN A 279 -5.63 4.96 -7.68
C ASN A 279 -5.37 4.12 -8.95
N ASN A 280 -5.51 4.73 -10.14
CA ASN A 280 -5.36 4.05 -11.43
C ASN A 280 -4.02 4.34 -12.13
N ASP A 281 -3.02 4.81 -11.40
CA ASP A 281 -1.68 5.17 -11.91
C ASP A 281 -1.05 4.05 -12.76
N TYR A 282 -1.28 2.77 -12.39
CA TYR A 282 -0.81 1.58 -13.14
C TYR A 282 -1.40 1.44 -14.55
N THR A 283 -2.53 2.08 -14.86
CA THR A 283 -3.15 2.07 -16.19
C THR A 283 -3.10 3.42 -16.89
N GLU A 284 -3.28 4.50 -16.15
CA GLU A 284 -3.42 5.85 -16.72
C GLU A 284 -2.11 6.41 -17.25
N ILE A 285 -1.00 6.20 -16.53
CA ILE A 285 0.33 6.59 -16.99
C ILE A 285 0.74 5.78 -18.22
N PRO A 286 0.71 4.43 -18.20
CA PRO A 286 1.06 3.66 -19.40
C PRO A 286 0.20 3.98 -20.62
N SER A 287 -1.11 4.15 -20.46
CA SER A 287 -2.00 4.47 -21.57
C SER A 287 -1.80 5.89 -22.14
N GLY A 288 -1.21 6.81 -21.37
CA GLY A 288 -1.08 8.23 -21.74
C GLY A 288 -2.38 9.02 -21.50
N GLN A 289 -3.33 8.46 -20.76
CA GLN A 289 -4.52 9.20 -20.32
C GLN A 289 -4.10 10.33 -19.39
N ILE A 290 -3.25 10.03 -18.41
CA ILE A 290 -2.58 10.98 -17.52
C ILE A 290 -1.10 11.07 -17.89
N TRP A 291 -0.52 12.25 -17.75
CA TRP A 291 0.88 12.50 -18.09
C TRP A 291 1.78 12.69 -16.87
N ILE A 292 1.23 13.13 -15.74
CA ILE A 292 1.93 13.27 -14.46
C ILE A 292 1.02 12.71 -13.37
N HIS A 293 1.55 11.79 -12.56
CA HIS A 293 0.83 11.18 -11.45
C HIS A 293 1.70 11.09 -10.21
N HIS A 294 1.17 11.49 -9.06
CA HIS A 294 1.71 11.10 -7.76
C HIS A 294 1.37 9.62 -7.57
N ALA A 295 2.37 8.73 -7.56
CA ALA A 295 2.17 7.32 -7.87
C ALA A 295 2.98 6.40 -6.95
N TRP A 296 2.48 5.21 -6.71
CA TRP A 296 3.22 4.15 -6.03
C TRP A 296 4.19 3.43 -6.97
N SER A 297 5.38 3.12 -6.47
CA SER A 297 6.46 2.52 -7.26
C SER A 297 6.07 1.15 -7.84
N GLY A 298 5.33 0.32 -7.10
CA GLY A 298 4.92 -1.00 -7.56
C GLY A 298 3.98 -0.93 -8.77
N ASP A 299 3.07 0.01 -8.78
CA ASP A 299 2.14 0.21 -9.88
C ASP A 299 2.88 0.62 -11.15
N ILE A 300 3.84 1.53 -11.05
CA ILE A 300 4.64 1.95 -12.21
C ILE A 300 5.63 0.86 -12.66
N ALA A 301 6.10 -0.01 -11.75
CA ALA A 301 6.94 -1.15 -12.13
C ALA A 301 6.22 -2.09 -13.12
N THR A 302 4.89 -2.19 -13.06
CA THR A 302 4.08 -3.01 -13.97
C THR A 302 3.72 -2.33 -15.29
N ALA A 303 4.16 -1.10 -15.55
CA ALA A 303 3.74 -0.28 -16.69
C ALA A 303 3.84 -1.01 -18.04
N ALA A 304 4.86 -1.85 -18.22
CA ALA A 304 5.04 -2.62 -19.47
C ALA A 304 3.80 -3.47 -19.84
N SER A 305 3.06 -3.96 -18.85
CA SER A 305 1.87 -4.80 -19.05
C SER A 305 0.65 -4.01 -19.52
N TYR A 306 0.68 -2.68 -19.38
CA TYR A 306 -0.44 -1.78 -19.69
C TYR A 306 -0.17 -0.85 -20.87
N MET A 307 1.04 -0.91 -21.45
CA MET A 307 1.38 -0.07 -22.60
C MET A 307 0.46 -0.35 -23.81
N PRO A 308 0.06 0.68 -24.55
CA PRO A 308 -0.59 0.50 -25.84
C PRO A 308 0.29 -0.27 -26.81
N LYS A 309 -0.34 -1.01 -27.73
CA LYS A 309 0.39 -1.78 -28.74
C LYS A 309 1.34 -0.86 -29.54
N GLY A 310 2.60 -1.25 -29.63
CA GLY A 310 3.64 -0.53 -30.38
C GLY A 310 4.25 0.66 -29.63
N VAL A 311 3.84 0.96 -28.41
CA VAL A 311 4.47 2.01 -27.59
C VAL A 311 5.47 1.36 -26.63
N ASN A 312 6.72 1.81 -26.68
CA ASN A 312 7.77 1.32 -25.80
C ASN A 312 7.55 1.86 -24.37
N VAL A 313 7.72 1.00 -23.37
CA VAL A 313 7.64 1.37 -21.94
C VAL A 313 8.66 2.43 -21.52
N ASP A 314 9.73 2.62 -22.28
CA ASP A 314 10.76 3.63 -22.03
C ASP A 314 10.23 5.07 -22.00
N VAL A 315 9.01 5.32 -22.54
CA VAL A 315 8.34 6.62 -22.42
C VAL A 315 7.80 6.89 -21.02
N VAL A 316 7.70 5.87 -20.20
CA VAL A 316 7.30 6.03 -18.78
C VAL A 316 8.54 6.37 -17.95
N GLY A 317 8.41 7.32 -17.06
CA GLY A 317 9.39 7.66 -16.04
C GLY A 317 8.80 7.51 -14.64
N TYR A 318 9.65 7.22 -13.68
CA TYR A 318 9.34 7.29 -12.26
C TYR A 318 10.50 7.97 -11.54
N TRP A 319 10.18 8.98 -10.75
CA TRP A 319 11.14 9.69 -9.93
C TRP A 319 10.83 9.48 -8.46
N PHE A 320 11.87 9.16 -7.73
CA PHE A 320 11.94 9.15 -6.27
C PHE A 320 13.28 9.77 -5.87
N PRO A 321 13.41 10.46 -4.73
CA PRO A 321 14.67 11.04 -4.32
C PRO A 321 15.82 10.03 -4.36
N PRO A 322 16.90 10.26 -5.15
CA PRO A 322 17.98 9.29 -5.33
C PRO A 322 18.72 8.95 -4.04
N ASP A 323 18.68 9.85 -3.04
CA ASP A 323 19.26 9.64 -1.71
C ASP A 323 18.35 8.84 -0.76
N GLY A 324 17.14 8.46 -1.22
CA GLY A 324 16.18 7.67 -0.48
C GLY A 324 15.35 8.46 0.56
N ARG A 325 15.41 9.79 0.56
CA ARG A 325 14.69 10.64 1.50
C ARG A 325 13.33 11.09 0.96
N GLY A 326 12.46 10.15 0.74
CA GLY A 326 11.09 10.35 0.30
C GLY A 326 10.13 9.40 1.01
N PRO A 327 8.84 9.43 0.66
CA PRO A 327 7.83 8.54 1.25
C PRO A 327 8.14 7.07 0.95
N VAL A 328 8.19 6.26 2.01
CA VAL A 328 8.36 4.80 1.92
C VAL A 328 7.23 4.15 2.70
N GLY A 329 6.47 3.29 2.04
CA GLY A 329 5.41 2.50 2.65
C GLY A 329 5.81 1.05 2.85
N ASN A 330 5.14 0.40 3.78
CA ASN A 330 5.28 -1.01 4.07
C ASN A 330 3.96 -1.59 4.52
N ASP A 331 3.47 -2.58 3.78
CA ASP A 331 2.30 -3.36 4.16
C ASP A 331 2.72 -4.69 4.77
N THR A 332 1.84 -5.19 5.59
CA THR A 332 2.06 -6.42 6.35
C THR A 332 0.98 -7.47 6.05
N MET A 333 1.23 -8.69 6.47
CA MET A 333 0.22 -9.75 6.55
C MET A 333 0.00 -10.10 8.01
N THR A 334 -1.26 -10.27 8.39
CA THR A 334 -1.68 -10.62 9.75
C THR A 334 -2.70 -11.74 9.71
N VAL A 335 -2.85 -12.47 10.83
CA VAL A 335 -3.94 -13.44 11.01
C VAL A 335 -5.03 -12.80 11.85
N LEU A 336 -6.27 -12.84 11.39
CA LEU A 336 -7.40 -12.28 12.12
C LEU A 336 -7.76 -13.14 13.33
N ARG A 337 -8.12 -12.49 14.44
CA ARG A 337 -8.62 -13.19 15.64
C ARG A 337 -9.92 -13.92 15.31
N GLY A 338 -9.98 -15.18 15.73
CA GLY A 338 -11.12 -16.03 15.42
C GLY A 338 -11.16 -16.54 13.98
N SER A 339 -10.03 -16.48 13.28
CA SER A 339 -9.86 -17.13 11.97
C SER A 339 -10.39 -18.56 12.03
N PRO A 340 -11.30 -18.96 11.10
CA PRO A 340 -11.74 -20.36 10.99
C PRO A 340 -10.63 -21.33 10.61
N ASN A 341 -9.58 -20.84 9.96
CA ASN A 341 -8.49 -21.63 9.40
C ASN A 341 -7.11 -21.12 9.83
N PRO A 342 -6.82 -21.07 11.16
CA PRO A 342 -5.65 -20.34 11.65
C PRO A 342 -4.33 -21.00 11.25
N VAL A 343 -4.26 -22.33 11.07
CA VAL A 343 -3.03 -23.01 10.62
C VAL A 343 -2.77 -22.69 9.15
N LEU A 344 -3.80 -22.80 8.28
CA LEU A 344 -3.68 -22.41 6.88
C LEU A 344 -3.31 -20.94 6.73
N ALA A 345 -3.85 -20.05 7.57
CA ALA A 345 -3.49 -18.65 7.57
C ALA A 345 -1.99 -18.43 7.83
N HIS A 346 -1.42 -19.06 8.86
CA HIS A 346 0.01 -18.99 9.14
C HIS A 346 0.87 -19.58 8.00
N LEU A 347 0.45 -20.73 7.45
CA LEU A 347 1.14 -21.34 6.31
C LEU A 347 1.06 -20.48 5.05
N PHE A 348 -0.02 -19.69 4.90
CA PHE A 348 -0.15 -18.74 3.80
C PHE A 348 0.84 -17.56 3.97
N LEU A 349 0.98 -17.03 5.17
CA LEU A 349 1.99 -16.02 5.46
C LEU A 349 3.40 -16.55 5.11
N ASN A 350 3.72 -17.77 5.54
CA ASN A 350 5.00 -18.40 5.21
C ASN A 350 5.19 -18.62 3.71
N TYR A 351 4.12 -19.04 3.02
CA TYR A 351 4.14 -19.29 1.57
C TYR A 351 4.43 -18.01 0.79
N MET A 352 3.82 -16.89 1.19
CA MET A 352 4.05 -15.59 0.55
C MET A 352 5.41 -14.98 0.88
N MET A 353 6.20 -15.58 1.76
CA MET A 353 7.58 -15.19 2.04
C MET A 353 8.62 -16.10 1.34
N ASP A 354 8.19 -17.07 0.56
CA ASP A 354 9.09 -17.86 -0.31
C ASP A 354 9.50 -17.04 -1.54
N VAL A 355 10.81 -16.99 -1.83
CA VAL A 355 11.37 -16.13 -2.88
C VAL A 355 10.72 -16.37 -4.25
N ASN A 356 10.39 -17.61 -4.62
CA ASN A 356 9.78 -17.90 -5.92
C ASN A 356 8.33 -17.40 -5.97
N ASN A 357 7.59 -17.57 -4.87
CA ASN A 357 6.22 -17.06 -4.77
C ASN A 357 6.21 -15.53 -4.76
N VAL A 358 7.20 -14.90 -4.13
CA VAL A 358 7.39 -13.44 -4.17
C VAL A 358 7.64 -12.97 -5.60
N LEU A 359 8.52 -13.61 -6.36
CA LEU A 359 8.76 -13.25 -7.78
C LEU A 359 7.50 -13.43 -8.62
N THR A 360 6.75 -14.52 -8.39
CA THR A 360 5.45 -14.74 -9.03
C THR A 360 4.48 -13.61 -8.68
N ASN A 361 4.44 -13.16 -7.42
CA ASN A 361 3.57 -12.07 -7.00
C ASN A 361 3.99 -10.72 -7.62
N ILE A 362 5.29 -10.41 -7.64
CA ILE A 362 5.86 -9.21 -8.26
C ILE A 362 5.51 -9.14 -9.76
N SER A 363 5.51 -10.27 -10.47
CA SER A 363 5.15 -10.31 -11.90
C SER A 363 3.74 -9.79 -12.18
N PHE A 364 2.88 -9.78 -11.16
CA PHE A 364 1.50 -9.32 -11.24
C PHE A 364 1.31 -7.91 -10.68
N ASN A 365 1.77 -7.66 -9.44
CA ASN A 365 1.49 -6.42 -8.75
C ASN A 365 2.63 -5.39 -8.78
N GLY A 366 3.86 -5.80 -9.16
CA GLY A 366 5.03 -4.94 -9.24
C GLY A 366 5.65 -4.53 -7.90
N TYR A 367 5.00 -4.81 -6.78
CA TYR A 367 5.46 -4.39 -5.46
C TYR A 367 6.54 -5.32 -4.93
N MET A 368 7.68 -4.74 -4.53
CA MET A 368 8.74 -5.50 -3.88
C MET A 368 8.29 -6.03 -2.52
N GLN A 369 8.83 -7.17 -2.13
CA GLN A 369 8.77 -7.67 -0.77
C GLN A 369 10.18 -7.58 -0.15
N PRO A 370 10.33 -7.16 1.12
CA PRO A 370 11.63 -6.96 1.75
C PRO A 370 12.28 -8.29 2.16
N ILE A 371 12.55 -9.14 1.17
CA ILE A 371 13.11 -10.49 1.32
C ILE A 371 14.47 -10.57 0.64
N ASN A 372 15.42 -11.24 1.28
CA ASN A 372 16.73 -11.51 0.72
C ASN A 372 16.60 -12.29 -0.60
N GLY A 373 17.39 -11.89 -1.59
CA GLY A 373 17.34 -12.49 -2.93
C GLY A 373 16.41 -11.77 -3.91
N ILE A 374 15.58 -10.83 -3.46
CA ILE A 374 14.85 -9.91 -4.35
C ILE A 374 15.70 -8.66 -4.55
N THR A 375 16.28 -8.52 -5.72
CA THR A 375 17.18 -7.40 -6.07
C THR A 375 16.82 -6.81 -7.42
N GLN A 376 17.20 -5.56 -7.63
CA GLN A 376 17.01 -4.90 -8.93
C GLN A 376 17.61 -5.73 -10.08
N GLN A 377 18.83 -6.23 -9.91
CA GLN A 377 19.50 -7.03 -10.92
C GLN A 377 18.72 -8.30 -11.27
N ARG A 378 18.17 -8.97 -10.25
CA ARG A 378 17.38 -10.17 -10.43
C ARG A 378 16.06 -9.87 -11.16
N LEU A 379 15.34 -8.82 -10.74
CA LEU A 379 14.08 -8.43 -11.38
C LEU A 379 14.27 -8.11 -12.87
N VAL A 380 15.35 -7.41 -13.23
CA VAL A 380 15.66 -7.12 -14.62
C VAL A 380 16.09 -8.38 -15.38
N ALA A 381 16.95 -9.22 -14.79
CA ALA A 381 17.42 -10.46 -15.42
C ALA A 381 16.27 -11.47 -15.67
N GLU A 382 15.32 -11.57 -14.78
CA GLU A 382 14.13 -12.41 -14.90
C GLU A 382 12.99 -11.74 -15.70
N GLN A 383 13.24 -10.55 -16.27
CA GLN A 383 12.26 -9.80 -17.07
C GLN A 383 10.96 -9.45 -16.29
N LEU A 384 11.07 -9.23 -15.01
CA LEU A 384 9.97 -8.78 -14.15
C LEU A 384 9.89 -7.25 -14.05
N LEU A 385 10.99 -6.57 -14.42
CA LEU A 385 11.10 -5.11 -14.38
C LEU A 385 11.84 -4.59 -15.63
N PRO A 386 11.27 -3.63 -16.36
CA PRO A 386 11.99 -2.94 -17.45
C PRO A 386 13.24 -2.23 -16.93
N PRO A 387 14.38 -2.28 -17.65
CA PRO A 387 15.58 -1.56 -17.25
C PRO A 387 15.39 -0.04 -17.09
N SER A 388 14.46 0.55 -17.84
CA SER A 388 14.11 1.97 -17.78
C SER A 388 13.30 2.36 -16.53
N LEU A 389 12.78 1.39 -15.79
CA LEU A 389 11.94 1.59 -14.57
C LEU A 389 12.65 1.13 -13.28
N THR A 390 13.97 0.96 -13.31
CA THR A 390 14.74 0.53 -12.12
C THR A 390 14.67 1.53 -10.95
N SER A 391 14.27 2.77 -11.19
CA SER A 391 13.97 3.76 -10.14
C SER A 391 12.75 3.41 -9.27
N THR A 392 11.90 2.48 -9.71
CA THR A 392 10.77 1.96 -8.91
C THR A 392 11.20 0.96 -7.83
N VAL A 393 12.43 0.45 -7.92
CA VAL A 393 12.95 -0.55 -6.98
C VAL A 393 13.28 0.09 -5.65
N VAL A 394 12.70 -0.46 -4.57
CA VAL A 394 13.03 -0.04 -3.21
C VAL A 394 14.33 -0.69 -2.77
N LEU A 395 15.28 0.11 -2.35
CA LEU A 395 16.54 -0.37 -1.78
C LEU A 395 16.41 -0.48 -0.25
N PRO A 396 17.11 -1.42 0.42
CA PRO A 396 17.09 -1.52 1.88
C PRO A 396 17.44 -0.21 2.60
N SER A 397 18.32 0.60 1.97
CA SER A 397 18.68 1.92 2.49
C SER A 397 17.53 2.92 2.50
N TYR A 398 16.53 2.75 1.64
CA TYR A 398 15.38 3.66 1.56
C TYR A 398 14.47 3.52 2.78
N PHE A 399 14.28 2.30 3.28
CA PHE A 399 13.52 2.09 4.51
C PHE A 399 14.16 2.81 5.72
N ARG A 400 15.50 2.87 5.79
CA ARG A 400 16.23 3.57 6.86
C ARG A 400 16.26 5.08 6.71
N ARG A 401 16.22 5.60 5.48
CA ARG A 401 16.41 7.02 5.17
C ARG A 401 15.10 7.71 4.81
N GLY A 402 14.16 6.94 4.33
CA GLY A 402 12.86 7.42 3.89
C GLY A 402 11.99 7.90 5.04
N VAL A 403 10.92 8.53 4.68
CA VAL A 403 9.90 9.00 5.61
C VAL A 403 8.73 8.03 5.53
N LEU A 404 8.48 7.34 6.65
CA LEU A 404 7.35 6.43 6.76
C LEU A 404 6.11 7.22 7.18
N GLU A 405 4.98 6.90 6.58
CA GLU A 405 3.69 7.28 7.13
C GLU A 405 3.42 6.40 8.34
N LEU A 406 3.30 7.06 9.48
CA LEU A 406 3.14 6.42 10.77
C LEU A 406 1.85 6.89 11.41
N GLN A 407 1.39 6.13 12.35
CA GLN A 407 0.23 6.52 13.14
C GLN A 407 0.40 7.88 13.78
N ILE A 408 -0.65 8.68 13.71
CA ILE A 408 -0.77 9.99 14.32
C ILE A 408 -1.94 10.01 15.33
N PRO A 409 -1.94 10.95 16.31
CA PRO A 409 -3.07 11.05 17.24
C PRO A 409 -4.41 11.22 16.51
N THR A 410 -5.48 10.62 17.01
CA THR A 410 -6.82 10.67 16.39
C THR A 410 -7.29 12.10 16.09
N ALA A 411 -7.05 13.03 17.01
CA ALA A 411 -7.40 14.43 16.78
C ALA A 411 -6.62 15.06 15.63
N THR A 412 -5.38 14.65 15.41
CA THR A 412 -4.56 15.08 14.28
C THR A 412 -5.06 14.43 12.98
N ASN A 413 -5.38 13.13 13.02
CA ASN A 413 -5.94 12.44 11.85
C ASN A 413 -7.20 13.13 11.34
N ALA A 414 -8.08 13.54 12.23
CA ALA A 414 -9.28 14.31 11.86
C ALA A 414 -8.97 15.62 11.12
N LEU A 415 -7.84 16.29 11.41
CA LEU A 415 -7.41 17.47 10.68
C LEU A 415 -6.91 17.14 9.28
N TRP A 416 -6.19 16.02 9.12
CA TRP A 416 -5.74 15.52 7.82
C TRP A 416 -6.94 15.18 6.94
N GLU A 417 -7.89 14.43 7.47
CA GLU A 417 -9.13 14.07 6.77
C GLU A 417 -9.94 15.31 6.36
N GLN A 418 -10.07 16.28 7.25
CA GLN A 418 -10.75 17.54 6.94
C GLN A 418 -10.06 18.29 5.79
N ALA A 419 -8.74 18.42 5.84
CA ALA A 419 -7.96 19.07 4.78
C ALA A 419 -8.11 18.34 3.44
N TRP A 420 -8.12 17.01 3.48
CA TRP A 420 -8.33 16.16 2.30
C TRP A 420 -9.72 16.32 1.69
N LEU A 421 -10.77 16.25 2.50
CA LEU A 421 -12.15 16.46 2.02
C LEU A 421 -12.35 17.85 1.40
N GLN A 422 -11.71 18.89 1.97
CA GLN A 422 -11.72 20.23 1.40
C GLN A 422 -10.98 20.29 0.05
N ALA A 423 -9.87 19.55 -0.09
CA ALA A 423 -9.14 19.47 -1.35
C ALA A 423 -9.95 18.74 -2.44
N LYS A 424 -10.64 17.64 -2.09
CA LYS A 424 -11.50 16.89 -3.01
C LYS A 424 -12.73 17.69 -3.49
N SER A 425 -13.14 18.72 -2.76
CA SER A 425 -14.30 19.56 -3.09
C SER A 425 -13.97 20.82 -3.87
N ALA A 426 -12.70 21.10 -4.15
CA ALA A 426 -12.22 22.30 -4.83
C ALA A 426 -12.25 22.17 -6.35
#